data_e27ba652f8bbffb728c670f0def396f3
#
_entry.id   e27ba652f8bbffb728c670f0def396f3
#
_cell.length_a   1.000
_cell.length_b   1.000
_cell.length_c   1.000
_cell.angle_alpha   90.00
_cell.angle_beta   90.00
_cell.angle_gamma   90.00
#
_symmetry.space_group_name_H-M   'P 1'
#
loop_
_entity.id
_entity.type
_entity.pdbx_description
1 polymer ?
#
loop_
_entity_poly.entity_id
_entity_poly.type
_entity_poly.pdbx_seq_one_letter_code
_entity_poly.pdbx_strand_id
1 'polypeptide(L)'
;MTLRYKLASKICKFLPPLISQKTRDYLINLSDGEKLNLDFRRKIFTGSYFEGNTSDFHAFKLSIHGYFDWRNVVIAKECLKNNQGVIIEVGANIGTETISYCDIAKEYNTSVIAFEPVPSNVESIIRNQKLNKLDNLELHTCLVADRKGKAFFNFPPGNNSGSGFIEKKHRNDSLQEYEVVTLDETINDKVVSFISIDVEGFEFQVLLGAKEILTKYSPVLIIEVNQKYLKNRGNSSVKEVYDFFKKLNYNCYYIDTFGLKEVDVNNFINKSNKNWLCIPVNSKIKVKTLNRKLVVQLFGLESIL
;
A
#
# COMPACT_ATOMS: atom_id res chain seq x y z
N MET A 1 -7.15 11.25 -27.28
CA MET A 1 -6.78 10.57 -26.04
C MET A 1 -5.51 11.16 -25.42
N THR A 2 -4.38 11.15 -26.11
CA THR A 2 -3.09 11.69 -25.63
C THR A 2 -3.14 13.16 -25.17
N LEU A 3 -3.92 14.02 -25.86
CA LEU A 3 -4.06 15.43 -25.46
C LEU A 3 -4.80 15.58 -24.13
N ARG A 4 -5.86 14.81 -23.92
CA ARG A 4 -6.61 14.79 -22.65
C ARG A 4 -5.75 14.31 -21.47
N TYR A 5 -4.94 13.28 -21.68
CA TYR A 5 -3.96 12.82 -20.71
C TYR A 5 -2.94 13.92 -20.35
N LYS A 6 -2.33 14.55 -21.37
CA LYS A 6 -1.37 15.65 -21.14
C LYS A 6 -2.02 16.82 -20.37
N LEU A 7 -3.28 17.14 -20.67
CA LEU A 7 -4.02 18.16 -19.96
C LEU A 7 -4.29 17.74 -18.50
N ALA A 8 -4.80 16.52 -18.27
CA ALA A 8 -5.03 15.97 -16.95
C ALA A 8 -3.74 15.98 -16.10
N SER A 9 -2.64 15.47 -16.65
CA SER A 9 -1.35 15.41 -15.93
C SER A 9 -0.76 16.79 -15.58
N LYS A 10 -1.09 17.84 -16.36
CA LYS A 10 -0.66 19.21 -16.06
C LYS A 10 -1.54 19.88 -15.00
N ILE A 11 -2.84 19.66 -15.04
CA ILE A 11 -3.80 20.35 -14.16
C ILE A 11 -3.92 19.64 -12.80
N CYS A 12 -4.10 18.32 -12.81
CA CYS A 12 -4.43 17.55 -11.60
C CYS A 12 -3.36 17.64 -10.51
N LYS A 13 -2.10 17.87 -10.87
CA LYS A 13 -1.01 18.01 -9.87
C LYS A 13 -1.12 19.22 -8.95
N PHE A 14 -1.88 20.23 -9.36
CA PHE A 14 -2.07 21.46 -8.58
C PHE A 14 -3.41 21.49 -7.85
N LEU A 15 -4.26 20.49 -8.11
CA LEU A 15 -5.60 20.42 -7.53
C LEU A 15 -5.58 19.60 -6.24
N PRO A 16 -6.40 19.98 -5.24
CA PRO A 16 -6.65 19.13 -4.08
C PRO A 16 -7.07 17.72 -4.48
N PRO A 17 -6.74 16.70 -3.68
CA PRO A 17 -6.95 15.30 -4.05
C PRO A 17 -8.37 14.99 -4.55
N LEU A 18 -9.40 15.51 -3.89
CA LEU A 18 -10.79 15.27 -4.28
C LEU A 18 -11.12 15.86 -5.66
N ILE A 19 -10.69 17.10 -5.91
CA ILE A 19 -10.93 17.80 -7.18
C ILE A 19 -10.07 17.17 -8.27
N SER A 20 -8.83 16.85 -7.96
CA SER A 20 -7.89 16.19 -8.86
C SER A 20 -8.45 14.87 -9.42
N GLN A 21 -9.02 14.01 -8.56
CA GLN A 21 -9.63 12.75 -8.99
C GLN A 21 -10.85 12.98 -9.90
N LYS A 22 -11.76 13.88 -9.52
CA LYS A 22 -12.93 14.22 -10.36
C LYS A 22 -12.53 14.82 -11.70
N THR A 23 -11.50 15.68 -11.71
CA THR A 23 -10.98 16.29 -12.96
C THR A 23 -10.37 15.23 -13.87
N ARG A 24 -9.61 14.27 -13.31
CA ARG A 24 -9.10 13.14 -14.08
C ARG A 24 -10.24 12.34 -14.70
N ASP A 25 -11.24 11.93 -13.91
CA ASP A 25 -12.34 11.09 -14.37
C ASP A 25 -13.14 11.78 -15.49
N TYR A 26 -13.24 13.11 -15.45
CA TYR A 26 -13.87 13.90 -16.51
C TYR A 26 -13.02 13.97 -17.78
N LEU A 27 -11.69 14.16 -17.64
CA LEU A 27 -10.80 14.33 -18.78
C LEU A 27 -10.41 13.00 -19.43
N ILE A 28 -10.11 11.99 -18.60
CA ILE A 28 -9.67 10.67 -19.05
C ILE A 28 -10.01 9.63 -17.98
N ASN A 29 -10.83 8.66 -18.31
CA ASN A 29 -11.15 7.57 -17.40
C ASN A 29 -10.00 6.53 -17.32
N LEU A 30 -10.08 5.63 -16.35
CA LEU A 30 -9.04 4.63 -16.10
C LEU A 30 -8.85 3.68 -17.30
N SER A 31 -9.94 3.18 -17.89
CA SER A 31 -9.88 2.24 -19.01
C SER A 31 -9.27 2.85 -20.28
N ASP A 32 -9.39 4.16 -20.46
CA ASP A 32 -8.75 4.86 -21.57
C ASP A 32 -7.28 5.14 -21.26
N GLY A 33 -6.94 5.34 -19.99
CA GLY A 33 -5.56 5.53 -19.52
C GLY A 33 -4.68 4.33 -19.82
N GLU A 34 -5.13 3.14 -19.48
CA GLU A 34 -4.43 1.87 -19.74
C GLU A 34 -4.12 1.65 -21.23
N LYS A 35 -4.98 2.11 -22.14
CA LYS A 35 -4.78 2.00 -23.59
C LYS A 35 -3.74 2.96 -24.16
N LEU A 36 -3.28 3.95 -23.37
CA LEU A 36 -2.32 4.94 -23.86
C LEU A 36 -0.92 4.37 -24.09
N ASN A 37 -0.50 3.42 -23.25
CA ASN A 37 0.81 2.78 -23.30
C ASN A 37 1.97 3.78 -23.49
N LEU A 38 2.03 4.80 -22.61
CA LEU A 38 3.02 5.88 -22.67
C LEU A 38 3.98 5.74 -21.49
N ASP A 39 5.27 5.77 -21.78
CA ASP A 39 6.29 5.93 -20.76
C ASP A 39 6.25 7.35 -20.20
N PHE A 40 6.48 7.47 -18.90
CA PHE A 40 6.52 8.77 -18.24
C PHE A 40 7.59 8.80 -17.14
N ARG A 41 8.06 10.02 -16.87
CA ARG A 41 8.80 10.37 -15.64
C ARG A 41 8.04 11.47 -14.93
N ARG A 42 7.70 11.24 -13.67
CA ARG A 42 6.89 12.17 -12.86
C ARG A 42 7.57 12.47 -11.54
N LYS A 43 7.68 13.75 -11.17
CA LYS A 43 8.01 14.12 -9.81
C LYS A 43 6.80 13.81 -8.92
N ILE A 44 6.97 12.97 -7.91
CA ILE A 44 5.93 12.63 -6.94
C ILE A 44 5.88 13.67 -5.81
N PHE A 45 4.79 13.67 -5.06
CA PHE A 45 4.51 14.70 -4.06
C PHE A 45 5.48 14.69 -2.87
N THR A 46 6.19 13.57 -2.62
CA THR A 46 7.22 13.43 -1.59
C THR A 46 8.60 13.95 -2.01
N GLY A 47 8.83 14.19 -3.29
CA GLY A 47 10.05 14.81 -3.81
C GLY A 47 10.80 14.01 -4.86
N SER A 48 10.83 12.71 -4.78
CA SER A 48 11.47 11.80 -5.75
C SER A 48 10.80 11.84 -7.13
N TYR A 49 11.43 11.20 -8.10
CA TYR A 49 10.85 10.93 -9.42
C TYR A 49 10.39 9.49 -9.51
N PHE A 50 9.33 9.25 -10.25
CA PHE A 50 8.85 7.92 -10.60
C PHE A 50 8.78 7.76 -12.12
N GLU A 51 9.36 6.67 -12.62
CA GLU A 51 9.23 6.22 -14.00
C GLU A 51 8.33 5.00 -14.08
N GLY A 52 7.43 5.02 -15.05
CA GLY A 52 6.51 3.92 -15.31
C GLY A 52 5.85 4.06 -16.67
N ASN A 53 4.93 3.14 -16.95
CA ASN A 53 4.13 3.15 -18.18
C ASN A 53 2.65 3.26 -17.84
N THR A 54 1.90 4.07 -18.56
CA THR A 54 0.47 4.31 -18.32
C THR A 54 -0.42 3.10 -18.60
N SER A 55 0.09 2.03 -19.20
CA SER A 55 -0.64 0.78 -19.35
C SER A 55 -0.91 0.07 -18.01
N ASP A 56 -0.09 0.33 -17.00
CA ASP A 56 -0.35 -0.12 -15.64
C ASP A 56 -1.28 0.84 -14.91
N PHE A 57 -2.27 0.31 -14.20
CA PHE A 57 -3.28 1.07 -13.46
C PHE A 57 -2.69 2.00 -12.38
N HIS A 58 -1.72 1.51 -11.60
CA HIS A 58 -1.09 2.26 -10.52
C HIS A 58 -0.20 3.38 -11.08
N ALA A 59 0.61 3.03 -12.09
CA ALA A 59 1.45 3.99 -12.77
C ALA A 59 0.63 5.08 -13.48
N PHE A 60 -0.50 4.72 -14.11
CA PHE A 60 -1.38 5.70 -14.74
C PHE A 60 -1.89 6.74 -13.74
N LYS A 61 -2.44 6.30 -12.58
CA LYS A 61 -2.91 7.20 -11.54
C LYS A 61 -1.80 8.11 -11.03
N LEU A 62 -0.63 7.52 -10.72
CA LEU A 62 0.53 8.27 -10.25
C LEU A 62 1.00 9.29 -11.30
N SER A 63 1.01 8.95 -12.59
CA SER A 63 1.44 9.85 -13.67
C SER A 63 0.62 11.14 -13.74
N ILE A 64 -0.63 11.08 -13.35
CA ILE A 64 -1.55 12.24 -13.36
C ILE A 64 -1.46 13.04 -12.07
N HIS A 65 -1.57 12.36 -10.92
CA HIS A 65 -1.70 13.03 -9.62
C HIS A 65 -0.35 13.32 -8.94
N GLY A 66 0.70 12.53 -9.25
CA GLY A 66 1.96 12.53 -8.53
C GLY A 66 1.92 11.70 -7.25
N TYR A 67 0.88 10.89 -7.05
CA TYR A 67 0.71 9.90 -5.97
C TYR A 67 -0.26 8.80 -6.41
N PHE A 68 -0.19 7.64 -5.73
CA PHE A 68 -1.20 6.59 -5.87
C PHE A 68 -2.26 6.71 -4.77
N ASP A 69 -1.91 6.46 -3.49
CA ASP A 69 -2.75 6.82 -2.34
C ASP A 69 -1.96 7.71 -1.36
N TRP A 70 -2.17 9.01 -1.43
CA TRP A 70 -1.51 10.01 -0.59
C TRP A 70 -1.80 9.81 0.91
N ARG A 71 -2.96 9.23 1.28
CA ARG A 71 -3.39 9.05 2.67
C ARG A 71 -2.49 8.06 3.40
N ASN A 72 -2.11 6.96 2.73
CA ASN A 72 -1.22 5.96 3.30
C ASN A 72 0.14 6.58 3.66
N VAL A 73 0.66 7.43 2.78
CA VAL A 73 1.95 8.14 3.01
C VAL A 73 1.84 9.15 4.15
N VAL A 74 0.74 9.92 4.21
CA VAL A 74 0.50 10.88 5.31
C VAL A 74 0.39 10.16 6.65
N ILE A 75 -0.30 9.02 6.70
CA ILE A 75 -0.43 8.20 7.91
C ILE A 75 0.95 7.65 8.32
N ALA A 76 1.71 7.09 7.38
CA ALA A 76 3.06 6.59 7.65
C ALA A 76 4.00 7.70 8.18
N LYS A 77 3.96 8.90 7.60
CA LYS A 77 4.72 10.06 8.09
C LYS A 77 4.32 10.44 9.51
N GLU A 78 3.03 10.42 9.83
CA GLU A 78 2.56 10.70 11.19
C GLU A 78 3.02 9.61 12.19
N CYS A 79 3.14 8.36 11.76
CA CYS A 79 3.70 7.28 12.55
C CYS A 79 5.17 7.51 12.88
N LEU A 80 6.00 7.82 11.88
CA LEU A 80 7.42 8.10 12.06
C LEU A 80 7.68 9.30 12.97
N LYS A 81 6.84 10.34 12.87
CA LYS A 81 6.92 11.52 13.74
C LYS A 81 6.72 11.18 15.22
N ASN A 82 5.91 10.18 15.51
CA ASN A 82 5.54 9.81 16.89
C ASN A 82 6.35 8.62 17.45
N ASN A 83 6.85 7.75 16.56
CA ASN A 83 7.61 6.57 16.92
C ASN A 83 8.78 6.38 15.94
N GLN A 84 10.01 6.26 16.45
CA GLN A 84 11.15 5.88 15.62
C GLN A 84 11.08 4.38 15.31
N GLY A 85 11.31 4.01 14.06
CA GLY A 85 11.32 2.63 13.59
C GLY A 85 11.21 2.54 12.07
N VAL A 86 11.38 1.35 11.52
CA VAL A 86 11.28 1.12 10.08
C VAL A 86 9.83 1.11 9.61
N ILE A 87 9.63 1.36 8.33
CA ILE A 87 8.40 1.09 7.60
C ILE A 87 8.53 -0.30 6.97
N ILE A 88 7.49 -1.13 7.11
CA ILE A 88 7.37 -2.40 6.39
C ILE A 88 6.24 -2.26 5.37
N GLU A 89 6.51 -2.70 4.14
CA GLU A 89 5.51 -2.76 3.07
C GLU A 89 5.45 -4.18 2.50
N VAL A 90 4.30 -4.82 2.62
CA VAL A 90 4.05 -6.17 2.11
C VAL A 90 3.08 -6.08 0.94
N GLY A 91 3.54 -6.45 -0.26
CA GLY A 91 2.85 -6.23 -1.52
C GLY A 91 3.19 -4.86 -2.12
N ALA A 92 4.50 -4.58 -2.30
CA ALA A 92 4.98 -3.29 -2.79
C ALA A 92 4.59 -2.98 -4.25
N ASN A 93 4.14 -3.98 -5.00
CA ASN A 93 3.73 -3.87 -6.39
C ASN A 93 4.83 -3.19 -7.24
N ILE A 94 4.50 -2.23 -8.10
CA ILE A 94 5.49 -1.49 -8.91
C ILE A 94 6.25 -0.41 -8.13
N GLY A 95 6.00 -0.25 -6.82
CA GLY A 95 6.71 0.68 -5.94
C GLY A 95 6.12 2.09 -5.85
N THR A 96 4.85 2.29 -6.22
CA THR A 96 4.23 3.63 -6.19
C THR A 96 4.18 4.26 -4.81
N GLU A 97 4.01 3.45 -3.76
CA GLU A 97 4.05 3.89 -2.35
C GLU A 97 5.43 3.70 -1.75
N THR A 98 6.15 2.63 -2.12
CA THR A 98 7.52 2.33 -1.66
C THR A 98 8.46 3.53 -1.81
N ILE A 99 8.48 4.17 -2.98
CA ILE A 99 9.34 5.33 -3.24
C ILE A 99 8.94 6.51 -2.34
N SER A 100 7.64 6.72 -2.13
CA SER A 100 7.13 7.75 -1.23
C SER A 100 7.47 7.44 0.24
N TYR A 101 7.40 6.16 0.65
CA TYR A 101 7.82 5.73 1.98
C TYR A 101 9.32 5.93 2.20
N CYS A 102 10.16 5.69 1.19
CA CYS A 102 11.59 5.96 1.27
C CYS A 102 11.89 7.45 1.48
N ASP A 103 11.19 8.33 0.76
CA ASP A 103 11.35 9.78 0.91
C ASP A 103 11.03 10.22 2.35
N ILE A 104 9.88 9.83 2.88
CA ILE A 104 9.51 10.20 4.25
C ILE A 104 10.39 9.52 5.30
N ALA A 105 10.79 8.26 5.11
CA ALA A 105 11.67 7.56 6.03
C ALA A 105 13.04 8.25 6.15
N LYS A 106 13.56 8.79 5.05
CA LYS A 106 14.80 9.56 5.02
C LYS A 106 14.75 10.82 5.89
N GLU A 107 13.59 11.50 5.95
CA GLU A 107 13.39 12.67 6.83
C GLU A 107 13.54 12.32 8.32
N TYR A 108 13.31 11.06 8.69
CA TYR A 108 13.38 10.56 10.07
C TYR A 108 14.58 9.63 10.32
N ASN A 109 15.57 9.61 9.41
CA ASN A 109 16.77 8.78 9.49
C ASN A 109 16.46 7.29 9.71
N THR A 110 15.46 6.77 8.99
CA THR A 110 15.06 5.37 9.03
C THR A 110 14.93 4.78 7.63
N SER A 111 14.55 3.52 7.54
CA SER A 111 14.50 2.76 6.29
C SER A 111 13.12 2.13 6.04
N VAL A 112 12.96 1.68 4.81
CA VAL A 112 11.82 0.91 4.34
C VAL A 112 12.27 -0.51 4.05
N ILE A 113 11.48 -1.50 4.46
CA ILE A 113 11.65 -2.91 4.12
C ILE A 113 10.42 -3.31 3.31
N ALA A 114 10.63 -3.61 2.03
CA ALA A 114 9.54 -3.92 1.10
C ALA A 114 9.61 -5.37 0.63
N PHE A 115 8.44 -5.98 0.46
CA PHE A 115 8.28 -7.35 -0.02
C PHE A 115 7.42 -7.34 -1.28
N GLU A 116 7.96 -7.91 -2.36
CA GLU A 116 7.26 -8.03 -3.64
C GLU A 116 7.77 -9.26 -4.40
N PRO A 117 6.92 -10.26 -4.70
CA PRO A 117 7.37 -11.49 -5.35
C PRO A 117 7.53 -11.35 -6.87
N VAL A 118 6.78 -10.46 -7.53
CA VAL A 118 6.68 -10.41 -8.99
C VAL A 118 7.93 -9.78 -9.62
N PRO A 119 8.70 -10.49 -10.47
CA PRO A 119 9.97 -9.97 -11.00
C PRO A 119 9.84 -8.64 -11.73
N SER A 120 8.82 -8.45 -12.57
CA SER A 120 8.60 -7.19 -13.29
C SER A 120 8.31 -6.01 -12.36
N ASN A 121 7.62 -6.25 -11.24
CA ASN A 121 7.37 -5.25 -10.22
C ASN A 121 8.66 -4.90 -9.48
N VAL A 122 9.44 -5.92 -9.09
CA VAL A 122 10.77 -5.77 -8.47
C VAL A 122 11.70 -4.94 -9.37
N GLU A 123 11.73 -5.21 -10.67
CA GLU A 123 12.49 -4.41 -11.64
C GLU A 123 12.05 -2.95 -11.67
N SER A 124 10.75 -2.70 -11.58
CA SER A 124 10.20 -1.34 -11.47
C SER A 124 10.67 -0.63 -10.20
N ILE A 125 10.61 -1.31 -9.04
CA ILE A 125 11.08 -0.77 -7.77
C ILE A 125 12.58 -0.44 -7.84
N ILE A 126 13.41 -1.39 -8.31
CA ILE A 126 14.87 -1.22 -8.43
C ILE A 126 15.22 -0.06 -9.38
N ARG A 127 14.51 0.07 -10.51
CA ARG A 127 14.71 1.18 -11.45
C ARG A 127 14.43 2.52 -10.76
N ASN A 128 13.32 2.64 -10.05
CA ASN A 128 12.94 3.86 -9.35
C ASN A 128 13.81 4.15 -8.12
N GLN A 129 14.28 3.13 -7.41
CA GLN A 129 15.27 3.23 -6.35
C GLN A 129 16.58 3.85 -6.88
N LYS A 130 17.11 3.31 -7.99
CA LYS A 130 18.34 3.80 -8.63
C LYS A 130 18.19 5.22 -9.17
N LEU A 131 17.05 5.54 -9.80
CA LEU A 131 16.73 6.86 -10.32
C LEU A 131 16.87 7.96 -9.25
N ASN A 132 16.45 7.65 -8.02
CA ASN A 132 16.42 8.59 -6.90
C ASN A 132 17.58 8.40 -5.90
N LYS A 133 18.49 7.46 -6.15
CA LYS A 133 19.60 7.12 -5.25
C LYS A 133 19.12 6.86 -3.82
N LEU A 134 18.07 6.06 -3.67
CA LEU A 134 17.52 5.69 -2.37
C LEU A 134 18.34 4.55 -1.79
N ASP A 135 19.10 4.82 -0.74
CA ASP A 135 19.96 3.90 0.01
C ASP A 135 19.26 3.33 1.24
N ASN A 136 18.07 3.82 1.55
CA ASN A 136 17.25 3.43 2.69
C ASN A 136 16.11 2.44 2.35
N LEU A 137 16.22 1.70 1.24
CA LEU A 137 15.28 0.65 0.84
C LEU A 137 15.96 -0.72 0.87
N GLU A 138 15.43 -1.63 1.67
CA GLU A 138 15.70 -3.06 1.65
C GLU A 138 14.55 -3.77 0.94
N LEU A 139 14.81 -4.44 -0.19
CA LEU A 139 13.79 -5.09 -1.01
C LEU A 139 13.96 -6.61 -0.98
N HIS A 140 12.92 -7.33 -0.59
CA HIS A 140 12.84 -8.79 -0.56
C HIS A 140 11.95 -9.31 -1.67
N THR A 141 12.51 -10.20 -2.51
CA THR A 141 11.78 -10.83 -3.63
C THR A 141 11.17 -12.15 -3.19
N CYS A 142 10.19 -12.10 -2.30
CA CYS A 142 9.53 -13.27 -1.73
C CYS A 142 8.09 -12.96 -1.31
N LEU A 143 7.35 -14.01 -1.02
CA LEU A 143 6.01 -13.94 -0.42
C LEU A 143 6.12 -13.84 1.09
N VAL A 144 5.12 -13.23 1.73
CA VAL A 144 5.01 -13.17 3.19
C VAL A 144 3.74 -13.89 3.63
N ALA A 145 3.86 -14.79 4.62
CA ALA A 145 2.72 -15.51 5.19
C ALA A 145 2.97 -15.92 6.65
N ASP A 146 2.14 -16.85 7.15
CA ASP A 146 2.15 -17.34 8.54
C ASP A 146 3.32 -18.29 8.87
N ARG A 147 4.02 -18.81 7.85
CA ARG A 147 5.13 -19.77 8.02
C ARG A 147 6.06 -19.76 6.81
N LYS A 148 7.30 -20.13 7.04
CA LYS A 148 8.30 -20.34 5.99
C LYS A 148 7.93 -21.53 5.09
N GLY A 149 8.34 -21.44 3.85
CA GLY A 149 8.15 -22.50 2.87
C GLY A 149 8.24 -22.02 1.45
N LYS A 150 7.48 -22.68 0.58
CA LYS A 150 7.32 -22.31 -0.81
C LYS A 150 5.84 -22.32 -1.17
N ALA A 151 5.44 -21.43 -2.06
CA ALA A 151 4.08 -21.36 -2.57
C ALA A 151 4.07 -21.02 -4.05
N PHE A 152 3.03 -21.47 -4.72
CA PHE A 152 2.77 -21.07 -6.10
C PHE A 152 2.05 -19.75 -6.13
N PHE A 153 2.47 -18.88 -7.04
CA PHE A 153 1.88 -17.55 -7.23
C PHE A 153 1.24 -17.46 -8.61
N ASN A 154 -0.01 -17.01 -8.63
CA ASN A 154 -0.77 -16.82 -9.85
C ASN A 154 -0.61 -15.39 -10.32
N PHE A 155 -0.06 -15.21 -11.52
CA PHE A 155 0.05 -13.91 -12.16
C PHE A 155 -1.29 -13.49 -12.76
N PRO A 156 -1.70 -12.26 -12.56
CA PRO A 156 -2.92 -11.75 -13.19
C PRO A 156 -2.74 -11.72 -14.70
N PRO A 157 -3.76 -12.12 -15.46
CA PRO A 157 -3.76 -11.86 -16.89
C PRO A 157 -3.90 -10.36 -17.18
N GLY A 158 -3.01 -9.79 -17.99
CA GLY A 158 -3.08 -8.39 -18.42
C GLY A 158 -2.14 -7.44 -17.66
N ASN A 159 -2.35 -6.13 -17.83
CA ASN A 159 -1.47 -5.06 -17.37
C ASN A 159 -1.76 -4.57 -15.94
N ASN A 160 -2.44 -5.33 -15.11
CA ASN A 160 -2.70 -4.99 -13.72
C ASN A 160 -1.68 -5.71 -12.82
N SER A 161 -0.60 -5.02 -12.51
CA SER A 161 0.50 -5.53 -11.67
C SER A 161 0.07 -5.93 -10.26
N GLY A 162 -1.05 -5.38 -9.76
CA GLY A 162 -1.49 -5.54 -8.37
C GLY A 162 -2.46 -6.68 -8.11
N SER A 163 -2.83 -7.52 -9.10
CA SER A 163 -3.87 -8.55 -8.88
C SER A 163 -3.34 -9.97 -8.70
N GLY A 164 -2.03 -10.15 -8.53
CA GLY A 164 -1.43 -11.45 -8.24
C GLY A 164 -1.81 -11.99 -6.86
N PHE A 165 -1.88 -13.31 -6.71
CA PHE A 165 -2.21 -13.95 -5.44
C PHE A 165 -1.61 -15.35 -5.29
N ILE A 166 -1.45 -15.79 -4.06
CA ILE A 166 -0.96 -17.14 -3.74
C ILE A 166 -2.03 -18.18 -4.11
N GLU A 167 -1.64 -19.23 -4.84
CA GLU A 167 -2.49 -20.37 -5.15
C GLU A 167 -2.10 -21.62 -4.34
N LYS A 168 -3.11 -22.23 -3.69
CA LYS A 168 -2.88 -23.38 -2.77
C LYS A 168 -2.65 -24.71 -3.46
N LYS A 169 -2.95 -24.83 -4.76
CA LYS A 169 -2.80 -26.07 -5.53
C LYS A 169 -2.21 -25.80 -6.90
N HIS A 170 -1.21 -26.59 -7.27
CA HIS A 170 -0.68 -26.60 -8.63
C HIS A 170 -1.79 -27.03 -9.61
N ARG A 171 -2.33 -26.08 -10.38
CA ARG A 171 -3.39 -26.35 -11.36
C ARG A 171 -2.91 -26.28 -12.80
N ASN A 172 -1.80 -25.61 -13.08
CA ASN A 172 -1.25 -25.42 -14.43
C ASN A 172 0.27 -25.25 -14.39
N ASP A 173 0.96 -25.62 -15.45
CA ASP A 173 2.42 -25.46 -15.63
C ASP A 173 2.91 -23.99 -15.73
N SER A 174 1.98 -23.02 -15.68
CA SER A 174 2.29 -21.57 -15.71
C SER A 174 2.51 -20.96 -14.33
N LEU A 175 2.38 -21.73 -13.25
CA LEU A 175 2.58 -21.23 -11.89
C LEU A 175 4.06 -21.24 -11.53
N GLN A 176 4.59 -20.11 -11.09
CA GLN A 176 5.95 -20.02 -10.60
C GLN A 176 5.97 -20.21 -9.08
N GLU A 177 6.94 -21.00 -8.59
CA GLU A 177 7.18 -21.23 -7.18
C GLU A 177 8.01 -20.09 -6.59
N TYR A 178 7.57 -19.57 -5.45
CA TYR A 178 8.25 -18.50 -4.71
C TYR A 178 8.57 -18.93 -3.29
N GLU A 179 9.64 -18.39 -2.76
CA GLU A 179 9.96 -18.47 -1.33
C GLU A 179 8.91 -17.72 -0.51
N VAL A 180 8.53 -18.30 0.63
CA VAL A 180 7.63 -17.70 1.62
C VAL A 180 8.38 -17.49 2.92
N VAL A 181 8.29 -16.29 3.47
CA VAL A 181 8.89 -15.91 4.75
C VAL A 181 7.83 -15.44 5.73
N THR A 182 8.18 -15.35 7.02
CA THR A 182 7.38 -14.63 8.01
C THR A 182 8.02 -13.26 8.30
N LEU A 183 7.22 -12.28 8.69
CA LEU A 183 7.78 -10.99 9.12
C LEU A 183 8.59 -11.15 10.41
N ASP A 184 8.10 -11.95 11.35
CA ASP A 184 8.76 -12.16 12.65
C ASP A 184 10.20 -12.68 12.51
N GLU A 185 10.43 -13.60 11.56
CA GLU A 185 11.77 -14.12 11.31
C GLU A 185 12.66 -13.21 10.43
N THR A 186 12.05 -12.43 9.52
CA THR A 186 12.81 -11.63 8.55
C THR A 186 13.24 -10.29 9.12
N ILE A 187 12.37 -9.66 9.92
CA ILE A 187 12.62 -8.30 10.43
C ILE A 187 13.62 -8.30 11.61
N ASN A 188 13.75 -9.45 12.29
CA ASN A 188 14.62 -9.60 13.45
C ASN A 188 14.30 -8.55 14.54
N ASP A 189 15.35 -7.91 15.12
CA ASP A 189 15.22 -6.97 16.23
C ASP A 189 15.00 -5.50 15.81
N LYS A 190 14.67 -5.23 14.54
CA LYS A 190 14.39 -3.85 14.09
C LYS A 190 13.07 -3.35 14.72
N VAL A 191 13.12 -2.17 15.31
CA VAL A 191 11.89 -1.49 15.79
C VAL A 191 11.04 -1.13 14.59
N VAL A 192 9.73 -1.44 14.66
CA VAL A 192 8.77 -1.20 13.57
C VAL A 192 7.79 -0.12 13.97
N SER A 193 7.68 0.93 13.15
CA SER A 193 6.73 2.04 13.36
C SER A 193 5.44 1.88 12.61
N PHE A 194 5.52 1.37 11.38
CA PHE A 194 4.39 1.31 10.47
C PHE A 194 4.50 0.08 9.57
N ILE A 195 3.34 -0.55 9.29
CA ILE A 195 3.23 -1.68 8.36
C ILE A 195 2.10 -1.40 7.37
N SER A 196 2.38 -1.52 6.07
CA SER A 196 1.36 -1.54 5.01
C SER A 196 1.24 -2.96 4.46
N ILE A 197 0.01 -3.50 4.35
CA ILE A 197 -0.25 -4.85 3.87
C ILE A 197 -1.33 -4.79 2.80
N ASP A 198 -0.97 -5.21 1.58
CA ASP A 198 -1.88 -5.36 0.44
C ASP A 198 -1.43 -6.56 -0.39
N VAL A 199 -1.96 -7.74 -0.09
CA VAL A 199 -1.53 -9.03 -0.66
C VAL A 199 -2.70 -9.85 -1.21
N GLU A 200 -3.76 -9.13 -1.58
CA GLU A 200 -4.84 -9.66 -2.39
C GLU A 200 -5.52 -10.93 -1.81
N GLY A 201 -5.77 -10.90 -0.49
CA GLY A 201 -6.53 -11.92 0.24
C GLY A 201 -5.73 -12.79 1.20
N PHE A 202 -4.41 -12.61 1.30
CA PHE A 202 -3.55 -13.31 2.27
C PHE A 202 -3.16 -12.45 3.48
N GLU A 203 -3.84 -11.33 3.69
CA GLU A 203 -3.55 -10.38 4.76
C GLU A 203 -3.57 -11.03 6.13
N PHE A 204 -4.52 -11.94 6.39
CA PHE A 204 -4.61 -12.63 7.68
C PHE A 204 -3.41 -13.55 7.94
N GLN A 205 -2.90 -14.22 6.91
CA GLN A 205 -1.69 -15.04 7.02
C GLN A 205 -0.45 -14.18 7.30
N VAL A 206 -0.35 -13.01 6.65
CA VAL A 206 0.73 -12.05 6.95
C VAL A 206 0.65 -11.58 8.41
N LEU A 207 -0.54 -11.27 8.92
CA LEU A 207 -0.74 -10.89 10.32
C LEU A 207 -0.33 -11.99 11.30
N LEU A 208 -0.62 -13.25 10.99
CA LEU A 208 -0.20 -14.40 11.80
C LEU A 208 1.33 -14.55 11.83
N GLY A 209 2.02 -14.30 10.71
CA GLY A 209 3.49 -14.32 10.61
C GLY A 209 4.18 -13.05 11.12
N ALA A 210 3.41 -12.08 11.65
CA ALA A 210 3.91 -10.84 12.23
C ALA A 210 3.55 -10.69 13.72
N LYS A 211 3.04 -11.76 14.36
CA LYS A 211 2.45 -11.68 15.68
C LYS A 211 3.42 -11.19 16.77
N GLU A 212 4.68 -11.59 16.69
CA GLU A 212 5.73 -11.16 17.64
C GLU A 212 6.05 -9.69 17.48
N ILE A 213 6.22 -9.22 16.23
CA ILE A 213 6.43 -7.80 15.90
C ILE A 213 5.26 -6.96 16.40
N LEU A 214 4.03 -7.39 16.12
CA LEU A 214 2.82 -6.68 16.53
C LEU A 214 2.69 -6.60 18.06
N THR A 215 3.07 -7.65 18.77
CA THR A 215 3.04 -7.68 20.23
C THR A 215 4.18 -6.85 20.83
N LYS A 216 5.40 -6.95 20.28
CA LYS A 216 6.61 -6.31 20.82
C LYS A 216 6.64 -4.81 20.57
N TYR A 217 6.33 -4.38 19.34
CA TYR A 217 6.48 -2.99 18.91
C TYR A 217 5.17 -2.22 18.78
N SER A 218 4.05 -2.91 18.67
CA SER A 218 2.74 -2.31 18.51
C SER A 218 2.72 -1.23 17.40
N PRO A 219 3.17 -1.54 16.17
CA PRO A 219 3.18 -0.58 15.07
C PRO A 219 1.76 -0.19 14.67
N VAL A 220 1.60 0.92 13.98
CA VAL A 220 0.35 1.23 13.27
C VAL A 220 0.33 0.48 11.95
N LEU A 221 -0.85 -0.03 11.54
CA LEU A 221 -0.98 -0.73 10.28
C LEU A 221 -2.02 -0.08 9.36
N ILE A 222 -1.74 -0.15 8.07
CA ILE A 222 -2.75 -0.08 7.02
C ILE A 222 -2.82 -1.45 6.38
N ILE A 223 -4.05 -1.96 6.22
CA ILE A 223 -4.29 -3.29 5.66
C ILE A 223 -5.48 -3.25 4.71
N GLU A 224 -5.35 -3.81 3.50
CA GLU A 224 -6.50 -4.01 2.63
C GLU A 224 -7.41 -5.10 3.21
N VAL A 225 -8.71 -4.85 3.28
CA VAL A 225 -9.69 -5.84 3.76
C VAL A 225 -10.76 -6.04 2.71
N ASN A 226 -10.59 -7.10 1.93
CA ASN A 226 -11.52 -7.53 0.91
C ASN A 226 -12.15 -8.88 1.30
N GLN A 227 -13.43 -8.86 1.71
CA GLN A 227 -14.12 -10.07 2.20
C GLN A 227 -14.08 -11.22 1.18
N LYS A 228 -14.25 -10.92 -0.11
CA LYS A 228 -14.24 -11.93 -1.17
C LYS A 228 -12.86 -12.58 -1.31
N TYR A 229 -11.81 -11.77 -1.27
CA TYR A 229 -10.44 -12.27 -1.39
C TYR A 229 -9.99 -13.03 -0.16
N LEU A 230 -10.22 -12.48 1.03
CA LEU A 230 -9.97 -13.17 2.30
C LEU A 230 -10.60 -14.56 2.31
N LYS A 231 -11.88 -14.67 1.92
CA LYS A 231 -12.60 -15.95 1.89
C LYS A 231 -12.07 -16.89 0.82
N ASN A 232 -11.94 -16.41 -0.43
CA ASN A 232 -11.70 -17.30 -1.57
C ASN A 232 -10.23 -17.68 -1.73
N ARG A 233 -9.30 -16.79 -1.36
CA ARG A 233 -7.86 -16.98 -1.51
C ARG A 233 -7.20 -17.35 -0.18
N GLY A 234 -7.40 -16.53 0.86
CA GLY A 234 -6.81 -16.69 2.18
C GLY A 234 -7.50 -17.72 3.08
N ASN A 235 -8.72 -18.17 2.74
CA ASN A 235 -9.55 -19.01 3.61
C ASN A 235 -9.73 -18.41 5.01
N SER A 236 -9.95 -17.10 5.06
CA SER A 236 -10.13 -16.31 6.26
C SER A 236 -11.33 -15.37 6.11
N SER A 237 -11.67 -14.65 7.14
CA SER A 237 -12.82 -13.77 7.17
C SER A 237 -12.47 -12.39 7.75
N VAL A 238 -13.28 -11.40 7.40
CA VAL A 238 -13.19 -10.05 7.97
C VAL A 238 -13.28 -10.08 9.50
N LYS A 239 -14.12 -10.98 10.05
CA LYS A 239 -14.27 -11.15 11.49
C LYS A 239 -12.99 -11.66 12.15
N GLU A 240 -12.31 -12.63 11.56
CA GLU A 240 -11.04 -13.14 12.09
C GLU A 240 -9.96 -12.04 12.11
N VAL A 241 -9.85 -11.23 11.04
CA VAL A 241 -8.94 -10.06 10.98
C VAL A 241 -9.28 -9.06 12.10
N TYR A 242 -10.57 -8.73 12.26
CA TYR A 242 -11.01 -7.79 13.30
C TYR A 242 -10.72 -8.32 14.71
N ASP A 243 -11.10 -9.58 15.00
CA ASP A 243 -10.92 -10.21 16.30
C ASP A 243 -9.42 -10.36 16.65
N PHE A 244 -8.56 -10.59 15.64
CA PHE A 244 -7.11 -10.62 15.82
C PHE A 244 -6.59 -9.27 16.33
N PHE A 245 -6.97 -8.16 15.67
CA PHE A 245 -6.59 -6.83 16.12
C PHE A 245 -7.14 -6.48 17.49
N LYS A 246 -8.38 -6.85 17.79
CA LYS A 246 -8.98 -6.62 19.12
C LYS A 246 -8.24 -7.37 20.22
N LYS A 247 -7.82 -8.61 19.99
CA LYS A 247 -6.99 -9.39 20.95
C LYS A 247 -5.64 -8.74 21.23
N LEU A 248 -5.07 -8.01 20.25
CA LEU A 248 -3.83 -7.26 20.40
C LEU A 248 -4.05 -5.81 20.89
N ASN A 249 -5.24 -5.44 21.34
CA ASN A 249 -5.61 -4.09 21.78
C ASN A 249 -5.43 -3.01 20.70
N TYR A 250 -5.88 -3.28 19.48
CA TYR A 250 -5.97 -2.30 18.39
C TYR A 250 -7.41 -1.81 18.19
N ASN A 251 -7.53 -0.54 17.79
CA ASN A 251 -8.74 0.01 17.22
C ASN A 251 -8.61 0.07 15.70
N CYS A 252 -9.66 -0.33 14.97
CA CYS A 252 -9.69 -0.39 13.53
C CYS A 252 -10.63 0.67 12.94
N TYR A 253 -10.17 1.37 11.90
CA TYR A 253 -10.90 2.42 11.21
C TYR A 253 -10.86 2.19 9.71
N TYR A 254 -11.96 2.41 9.01
CA TYR A 254 -11.95 2.54 7.56
C TYR A 254 -11.25 3.83 7.16
N ILE A 255 -10.37 3.77 6.16
CA ILE A 255 -9.84 4.95 5.48
C ILE A 255 -10.83 5.30 4.36
N ASP A 256 -11.84 6.12 4.70
CA ASP A 256 -12.88 6.54 3.76
C ASP A 256 -12.47 7.84 3.03
N THR A 257 -13.22 8.22 1.99
CA THR A 257 -12.97 9.45 1.23
C THR A 257 -12.97 10.68 2.12
N PHE A 258 -13.86 10.74 3.08
CA PHE A 258 -14.03 11.89 3.99
C PHE A 258 -13.46 11.66 5.38
N GLY A 259 -12.42 10.85 5.49
CA GLY A 259 -11.70 10.61 6.73
C GLY A 259 -11.88 9.22 7.29
N LEU A 260 -11.58 9.09 8.59
CA LEU A 260 -11.57 7.81 9.30
C LEU A 260 -12.93 7.54 9.93
N LYS A 261 -13.43 6.32 9.77
CA LYS A 261 -14.66 5.81 10.39
C LYS A 261 -14.36 4.51 11.13
N GLU A 262 -14.86 4.36 12.35
CA GLU A 262 -14.68 3.12 13.10
C GLU A 262 -15.27 1.93 12.35
N VAL A 263 -14.57 0.80 12.40
CA VAL A 263 -15.00 -0.43 11.73
C VAL A 263 -16.11 -1.08 12.56
N ASP A 264 -17.27 -1.24 11.95
CA ASP A 264 -18.37 -2.07 12.45
C ASP A 264 -18.38 -3.40 11.67
N VAL A 265 -17.87 -4.46 12.30
CA VAL A 265 -17.76 -5.77 11.67
C VAL A 265 -19.12 -6.46 11.52
N ASN A 266 -20.11 -6.11 12.34
CA ASN A 266 -21.44 -6.71 12.30
C ASN A 266 -22.26 -6.16 11.11
N ASN A 267 -22.00 -4.92 10.73
CA ASN A 267 -22.59 -4.25 9.56
C ASN A 267 -21.57 -4.07 8.43
N PHE A 268 -20.60 -4.99 8.31
CA PHE A 268 -19.61 -4.95 7.25
C PHE A 268 -20.28 -5.15 5.89
N ILE A 269 -20.48 -4.06 5.16
CA ILE A 269 -20.99 -4.09 3.81
C ILE A 269 -19.78 -4.07 2.87
N ASN A 270 -19.55 -5.18 2.18
CA ASN A 270 -18.51 -5.29 1.16
C ASN A 270 -18.86 -4.45 -0.08
N LYS A 271 -18.74 -3.12 0.03
CA LYS A 271 -19.04 -2.20 -1.07
C LYS A 271 -17.85 -1.92 -1.99
N SER A 272 -16.68 -2.38 -1.65
CA SER A 272 -15.41 -2.29 -2.40
C SER A 272 -14.24 -2.56 -1.44
N ASN A 273 -13.07 -2.79 -1.96
CA ASN A 273 -11.83 -2.86 -1.21
C ASN A 273 -11.68 -1.63 -0.31
N LYS A 274 -11.57 -1.84 0.99
CA LYS A 274 -11.38 -0.73 1.93
C LYS A 274 -10.14 -0.99 2.77
N ASN A 275 -9.22 -0.03 2.72
CA ASN A 275 -8.09 -0.02 3.61
C ASN A 275 -8.55 0.28 5.03
N TRP A 276 -8.13 -0.56 5.96
CA TRP A 276 -8.27 -0.33 7.38
C TRP A 276 -7.01 0.28 7.94
N LEU A 277 -7.19 1.29 8.78
CA LEU A 277 -6.15 1.81 9.65
C LEU A 277 -6.33 1.16 11.02
N CYS A 278 -5.34 0.38 11.45
CA CYS A 278 -5.33 -0.29 12.75
C CYS A 278 -4.31 0.40 13.66
N ILE A 279 -4.80 1.00 14.76
CA ILE A 279 -3.99 1.80 15.67
C ILE A 279 -4.03 1.15 17.06
N PRO A 280 -2.86 0.90 17.70
CA PRO A 280 -2.82 0.45 19.09
C PRO A 280 -3.56 1.40 20.01
N VAL A 281 -4.30 0.88 20.99
CA VAL A 281 -5.06 1.71 21.96
C VAL A 281 -4.15 2.70 22.69
N ASN A 282 -2.92 2.30 23.00
CA ASN A 282 -1.92 3.12 23.70
C ASN A 282 -1.04 3.95 22.74
N SER A 283 -1.42 4.08 21.46
CA SER A 283 -0.65 4.88 20.50
C SER A 283 -0.62 6.35 20.85
N LYS A 284 0.52 7.00 20.59
CA LYS A 284 0.66 8.45 20.70
C LYS A 284 -0.13 9.20 19.61
N ILE A 285 -0.55 8.50 18.55
CA ILE A 285 -1.31 9.08 17.46
C ILE A 285 -2.74 9.33 17.89
N LYS A 286 -3.12 10.61 17.90
CA LYS A 286 -4.50 11.01 18.20
C LYS A 286 -5.36 10.90 16.95
N VAL A 287 -6.22 9.89 16.89
CA VAL A 287 -7.10 9.59 15.75
C VAL A 287 -7.89 10.81 15.28
N LYS A 288 -8.45 11.60 16.20
CA LYS A 288 -9.20 12.84 15.86
C LYS A 288 -8.32 13.86 15.11
N THR A 289 -7.06 14.04 15.53
CA THR A 289 -6.10 14.95 14.89
C THR A 289 -5.71 14.43 13.51
N LEU A 290 -5.39 13.14 13.39
CA LEU A 290 -5.07 12.50 12.12
C LEU A 290 -6.26 12.61 11.16
N ASN A 291 -7.47 12.29 11.61
CA ASN A 291 -8.68 12.40 10.81
C ASN A 291 -8.89 13.84 10.28
N ARG A 292 -8.76 14.84 11.15
CA ARG A 292 -8.85 16.27 10.73
C ARG A 292 -7.80 16.57 9.65
N LYS A 293 -6.54 16.14 9.84
CA LYS A 293 -5.46 16.35 8.87
C LYS A 293 -5.82 15.75 7.50
N LEU A 294 -6.28 14.50 7.44
CA LEU A 294 -6.68 13.85 6.21
C LEU A 294 -7.84 14.59 5.51
N VAL A 295 -8.84 15.06 6.25
CA VAL A 295 -9.97 15.81 5.69
C VAL A 295 -9.52 17.18 5.17
N VAL A 296 -8.70 17.91 5.92
CA VAL A 296 -8.20 19.23 5.52
C VAL A 296 -7.35 19.12 4.24
N GLN A 297 -6.48 18.14 4.15
CA GLN A 297 -5.64 17.89 2.97
C GLN A 297 -6.46 17.43 1.76
N LEU A 298 -7.53 16.66 1.96
CA LEU A 298 -8.44 16.26 0.88
C LEU A 298 -9.00 17.46 0.11
N PHE A 299 -9.27 18.57 0.82
CA PHE A 299 -9.78 19.81 0.25
C PHE A 299 -8.68 20.83 -0.10
N GLY A 300 -7.42 20.52 0.12
CA GLY A 300 -6.27 21.39 -0.19
C GLY A 300 -6.14 22.62 0.70
N LEU A 301 -6.71 22.58 1.89
CA LEU A 301 -6.59 23.65 2.88
C LEU A 301 -5.22 23.66 3.59
N GLU A 302 -4.48 22.55 3.49
CA GLU A 302 -3.08 22.41 3.88
C GLU A 302 -2.34 21.57 2.82
N SER A 303 -1.01 21.71 2.74
CA SER A 303 -0.20 20.84 1.88
C SER A 303 -0.36 19.38 2.28
N ILE A 304 -0.20 18.45 1.34
CA ILE A 304 -0.32 17.00 1.64
C ILE A 304 0.82 16.56 2.57
N LEU A 305 1.98 17.19 2.49
CA LEU A 305 3.15 16.90 3.34
C LEU A 305 3.71 18.14 3.99
#